data_6d232dfdc382de88824a04a42a7cacb1
#
_entry.id   6d232dfdc382de88824a04a42a7cacb1
#
_cell.length_a   1.000
_cell.length_b   1.000
_cell.length_c   1.000
_cell.angle_alpha   90.00
_cell.angle_beta   90.00
_cell.angle_gamma   90.00
#
_symmetry.space_group_name_H-M   'P 1'
#
loop_
_entity.id
_entity.type
_entity.pdbx_description
1 polymer ?
#
loop_
_entity_poly.entity_id
_entity_poly.type
_entity_poly.pdbx_seq_one_letter_code
_entity_poly.pdbx_strand_id
1 'polypeptide(L)'
;MIKENHYKDIDLHSIDLADPKIYEMLSDGYTKGVFQCEATPYTNLLVKMGVKNFNELAASNALVRPGAMNTIGKDYIARKHGKQNVSYSHQIMKPFTEDTYGCVLYQEQVMQACVHLGGMSMSEADKVRKIIGKKKDAKEFDVFKDRFVSGASAYISPNQALDLWHDFEAHAGYSFNKSHAVAYSTLSYWTAWLKYYYPLEFMFALLKNEKDKDNRTEYLIEAKRMGIPVKLPHINDSDFDFKIEGKGIRFGLTGIKYISSNIAEKYIAARPFKTLKEVEEFTFTKGNGVNSRALQAMNMVGALTFPDNPRNDEQIKENLYEYLNLPEFNITIPSHYYAFIKDVEEFEEKGSFILLGMVKTIKRGTGWSRVEILDKTGSVGIFDEEATTIETGRTYLVLCNDNRIVSAIPADEIKGSTNALVRFLSYKQLPFTEEEMFVVSFKPRITKTGKKMASLTLADTSRDLHSITVFPTSFAKAYMHIEEGKSYKFNFGKTKDGTVTLEDVHVS
;
A
#
# COMPACT_ATOMS: atom_id res chain seq x y z
N MET A 1 -30.34 -2.43 -4.53
CA MET A 1 -29.41 -3.07 -5.47
C MET A 1 -29.31 -4.59 -5.31
N ILE A 2 -28.69 -5.12 -4.22
CA ILE A 2 -28.56 -6.58 -4.06
C ILE A 2 -29.96 -7.25 -4.03
N LYS A 3 -30.89 -6.68 -3.27
CA LYS A 3 -32.29 -7.16 -3.23
C LYS A 3 -32.96 -7.14 -4.60
N GLU A 4 -32.73 -6.11 -5.37
CA GLU A 4 -33.31 -5.93 -6.72
C GLU A 4 -32.62 -6.84 -7.76
N ASN A 5 -31.30 -6.93 -7.74
CA ASN A 5 -30.52 -7.67 -8.73
C ASN A 5 -30.48 -9.17 -8.47
N HIS A 6 -30.51 -9.59 -7.20
CA HIS A 6 -30.31 -10.98 -6.79
C HIS A 6 -31.54 -11.57 -6.06
N TYR A 7 -32.59 -10.78 -5.86
CA TYR A 7 -33.82 -11.18 -5.13
C TYR A 7 -33.53 -11.69 -3.71
N LYS A 8 -32.42 -11.19 -3.10
CA LYS A 8 -31.97 -11.58 -1.75
C LYS A 8 -32.06 -10.41 -0.79
N ASP A 9 -32.74 -10.65 0.32
CA ASP A 9 -32.69 -9.78 1.49
C ASP A 9 -31.56 -10.26 2.40
N ILE A 10 -30.57 -9.40 2.68
CA ILE A 10 -29.40 -9.77 3.47
C ILE A 10 -29.57 -9.20 4.87
N ASP A 11 -29.63 -10.09 5.85
CA ASP A 11 -29.47 -9.73 7.26
C ASP A 11 -27.99 -9.86 7.63
N LEU A 12 -27.32 -8.72 7.84
CA LEU A 12 -25.90 -8.68 8.20
C LEU A 12 -25.62 -9.39 9.54
N HIS A 13 -26.59 -9.41 10.46
CA HIS A 13 -26.43 -10.06 11.75
C HIS A 13 -26.46 -11.59 11.68
N SER A 14 -27.00 -12.13 10.60
CA SER A 14 -27.06 -13.58 10.35
C SER A 14 -25.83 -14.12 9.59
N ILE A 15 -24.89 -13.24 9.19
CA ILE A 15 -23.71 -13.65 8.46
C ILE A 15 -22.78 -14.45 9.38
N ASP A 16 -22.40 -15.65 8.91
CA ASP A 16 -21.40 -16.47 9.59
C ASP A 16 -20.00 -15.79 9.52
N LEU A 17 -19.42 -15.53 10.69
CA LEU A 17 -18.09 -14.92 10.83
C LEU A 17 -16.95 -15.93 10.62
N ALA A 18 -17.23 -17.19 10.30
CA ALA A 18 -16.23 -18.24 10.15
C ALA A 18 -15.87 -18.56 8.69
N ASP A 19 -16.43 -17.83 7.70
CA ASP A 19 -16.15 -18.09 6.29
C ASP A 19 -14.66 -17.79 5.93
N PRO A 20 -13.85 -18.83 5.60
CA PRO A 20 -12.42 -18.66 5.35
C PRO A 20 -12.12 -17.80 4.12
N LYS A 21 -13.02 -17.77 3.12
CA LYS A 21 -12.83 -17.01 1.87
C LYS A 21 -12.69 -15.51 2.12
N ILE A 22 -13.36 -15.00 3.16
CA ILE A 22 -13.28 -13.59 3.52
C ILE A 22 -11.90 -13.25 4.07
N TYR A 23 -11.35 -14.12 4.90
CA TYR A 23 -10.01 -13.94 5.47
C TYR A 23 -8.91 -14.12 4.40
N GLU A 24 -9.07 -15.05 3.47
CA GLU A 24 -8.20 -15.22 2.31
C GLU A 24 -8.17 -13.94 1.47
N MET A 25 -9.34 -13.41 1.08
CA MET A 25 -9.44 -12.16 0.33
C MET A 25 -8.74 -10.99 1.03
N LEU A 26 -8.90 -10.85 2.36
CA LEU A 26 -8.23 -9.81 3.14
C LEU A 26 -6.70 -10.04 3.21
N SER A 27 -6.27 -11.29 3.31
CA SER A 27 -4.85 -11.68 3.34
C SER A 27 -4.17 -11.53 1.98
N ASP A 28 -4.93 -11.57 0.89
CA ASP A 28 -4.46 -11.30 -0.47
C ASP A 28 -4.45 -9.79 -0.80
N GLY A 29 -4.74 -8.94 0.21
CA GLY A 29 -4.67 -7.49 0.08
C GLY A 29 -5.86 -6.83 -0.64
N TYR A 30 -6.99 -7.52 -0.83
CA TYR A 30 -8.22 -6.93 -1.40
C TYR A 30 -8.99 -6.13 -0.35
N THR A 31 -8.39 -5.06 0.16
CA THR A 31 -8.91 -4.32 1.31
C THR A 31 -9.58 -2.98 0.98
N LYS A 32 -9.47 -2.50 -0.26
CA LYS A 32 -10.07 -1.21 -0.66
C LYS A 32 -11.61 -1.23 -0.51
N GLY A 33 -12.13 -0.20 0.16
CA GLY A 33 -13.55 -0.10 0.55
C GLY A 33 -13.95 -0.96 1.75
N VAL A 34 -13.08 -1.82 2.27
CA VAL A 34 -13.33 -2.57 3.50
C VAL A 34 -13.15 -1.66 4.71
N PHE A 35 -14.18 -1.54 5.53
CA PHE A 35 -14.20 -0.64 6.68
C PHE A 35 -12.94 -0.79 7.54
N GLN A 36 -12.27 0.32 7.82
CA GLN A 36 -11.00 0.44 8.57
C GLN A 36 -9.76 -0.24 7.95
N CYS A 37 -9.90 -1.11 6.93
CA CYS A 37 -8.80 -1.94 6.43
C CYS A 37 -8.10 -1.39 5.19
N GLU A 38 -8.59 -0.32 4.57
CA GLU A 38 -8.16 0.15 3.25
C GLU A 38 -6.86 0.98 3.23
N ALA A 39 -6.39 1.45 4.39
CA ALA A 39 -5.12 2.16 4.47
C ALA A 39 -3.93 1.19 4.23
N THR A 40 -2.96 1.61 3.41
CA THR A 40 -1.79 0.78 3.04
C THR A 40 -1.09 0.11 4.22
N PRO A 41 -0.81 0.79 5.37
CA PRO A 41 -0.19 0.13 6.52
C PRO A 41 -1.05 -1.00 7.09
N TYR A 42 -2.38 -0.89 7.01
CA TYR A 42 -3.28 -1.92 7.49
C TYR A 42 -3.39 -3.09 6.51
N THR A 43 -3.48 -2.80 5.21
CA THR A 43 -3.41 -3.83 4.16
C THR A 43 -2.15 -4.67 4.32
N ASN A 44 -0.98 -4.03 4.42
CA ASN A 44 0.30 -4.71 4.62
C ASN A 44 0.34 -5.56 5.89
N LEU A 45 -0.30 -5.10 6.96
CA LEU A 45 -0.42 -5.88 8.18
C LEU A 45 -1.26 -7.14 7.96
N LEU A 46 -2.42 -7.03 7.31
CA LEU A 46 -3.30 -8.17 7.03
C LEU A 46 -2.62 -9.21 6.14
N VAL A 47 -1.91 -8.78 5.10
CA VAL A 47 -1.10 -9.63 4.23
C VAL A 47 0.01 -10.35 5.02
N LYS A 48 0.80 -9.60 5.81
CA LYS A 48 1.87 -10.17 6.66
C LYS A 48 1.34 -11.13 7.73
N MET A 49 0.19 -10.85 8.29
CA MET A 49 -0.45 -11.73 9.28
C MET A 49 -1.02 -13.00 8.65
N GLY A 50 -1.51 -12.93 7.39
CA GLY A 50 -2.25 -14.02 6.79
C GLY A 50 -3.44 -14.41 7.66
N VAL A 51 -4.38 -13.49 7.85
CA VAL A 51 -5.53 -13.62 8.76
C VAL A 51 -6.41 -14.82 8.37
N LYS A 52 -6.80 -15.66 9.34
CA LYS A 52 -7.57 -16.90 9.09
C LYS A 52 -8.90 -16.98 9.85
N ASN A 53 -9.12 -16.11 10.81
CA ASN A 53 -10.32 -16.14 11.65
C ASN A 53 -10.63 -14.75 12.24
N PHE A 54 -11.81 -14.64 12.85
CA PHE A 54 -12.29 -13.39 13.41
C PHE A 54 -11.43 -12.83 14.56
N ASN A 55 -10.87 -13.69 15.41
CA ASN A 55 -10.00 -13.24 16.52
C ASN A 55 -8.73 -12.58 15.99
N GLU A 56 -8.16 -13.11 14.92
CA GLU A 56 -6.99 -12.52 14.26
C GLU A 56 -7.33 -11.21 13.54
N LEU A 57 -8.51 -11.12 12.93
CA LEU A 57 -8.99 -9.85 12.38
C LEU A 57 -9.18 -8.80 13.48
N ALA A 58 -9.74 -9.19 14.63
CA ALA A 58 -9.83 -8.31 15.79
C ALA A 58 -8.46 -7.90 16.34
N ALA A 59 -7.51 -8.83 16.38
CA ALA A 59 -6.14 -8.54 16.80
C ALA A 59 -5.45 -7.55 15.84
N SER A 60 -5.69 -7.64 14.53
CA SER A 60 -5.11 -6.72 13.55
C SER A 60 -5.49 -5.26 13.80
N ASN A 61 -6.73 -4.99 14.24
CA ASN A 61 -7.19 -3.65 14.65
C ASN A 61 -6.36 -3.05 15.80
N ALA A 62 -5.93 -3.89 16.72
CA ALA A 62 -5.07 -3.47 17.84
C ALA A 62 -3.62 -3.28 17.40
N LEU A 63 -3.13 -4.15 16.50
CA LEU A 63 -1.74 -4.22 16.07
C LEU A 63 -1.35 -3.16 15.03
N VAL A 64 -2.29 -2.65 14.22
CA VAL A 64 -2.00 -1.71 13.12
C VAL A 64 -1.38 -0.38 13.61
N ARG A 65 -1.54 -0.05 14.89
CA ARG A 65 -0.96 1.18 15.45
C ARG A 65 0.56 1.08 15.57
N PRO A 66 1.33 2.14 15.20
CA PRO A 66 2.79 2.09 15.15
C PRO A 66 3.44 1.62 16.46
N GLY A 67 2.92 2.03 17.61
CA GLY A 67 3.43 1.59 18.93
C GLY A 67 3.30 0.08 19.15
N ALA A 68 2.12 -0.48 18.89
CA ALA A 68 1.85 -1.91 19.05
C ALA A 68 2.63 -2.74 18.01
N MET A 69 2.68 -2.27 16.75
CA MET A 69 3.35 -2.97 15.67
C MET A 69 4.86 -3.11 15.89
N ASN A 70 5.50 -2.07 16.40
CA ASN A 70 6.94 -2.06 16.64
C ASN A 70 7.39 -2.86 17.86
N THR A 71 6.47 -3.15 18.79
CA THR A 71 6.72 -3.89 20.03
C THR A 71 6.20 -5.32 19.93
N ILE A 72 4.91 -5.51 20.15
CA ILE A 72 4.27 -6.82 20.29
C ILE A 72 3.89 -7.44 18.93
N GLY A 73 3.71 -6.61 17.88
CA GLY A 73 3.25 -7.07 16.57
C GLY A 73 4.21 -8.04 15.89
N LYS A 74 5.52 -7.82 16.06
CA LYS A 74 6.55 -8.73 15.52
C LYS A 74 6.47 -10.11 16.16
N ASP A 75 6.35 -10.16 17.49
CA ASP A 75 6.24 -11.42 18.24
C ASP A 75 4.93 -12.14 17.90
N TYR A 76 3.82 -11.41 17.83
CA TYR A 76 2.52 -11.95 17.43
C TYR A 76 2.61 -12.67 16.08
N ILE A 77 3.15 -11.98 15.06
CA ILE A 77 3.29 -12.53 13.70
C ILE A 77 4.27 -13.72 13.69
N ALA A 78 5.41 -13.61 14.36
CA ALA A 78 6.41 -14.68 14.43
C ALA A 78 5.84 -15.95 15.10
N ARG A 79 5.10 -15.80 16.20
CA ARG A 79 4.44 -16.91 16.92
C ARG A 79 3.32 -17.52 16.10
N LYS A 80 2.48 -16.70 15.47
CA LYS A 80 1.42 -17.16 14.57
C LYS A 80 1.96 -18.03 13.43
N HIS A 81 3.09 -17.64 12.84
CA HIS A 81 3.71 -18.38 11.74
C HIS A 81 4.65 -19.51 12.20
N GLY A 82 4.72 -19.79 13.49
CA GLY A 82 5.60 -20.84 14.03
C GLY A 82 7.10 -20.54 13.95
N LYS A 83 7.48 -19.30 13.63
CA LYS A 83 8.88 -18.83 13.62
C LYS A 83 9.43 -18.60 15.03
N GLN A 84 8.55 -18.44 16.00
CA GLN A 84 8.82 -18.33 17.42
C GLN A 84 7.82 -19.19 18.20
N ASN A 85 8.28 -19.89 19.23
CA ASN A 85 7.39 -20.69 20.08
C ASN A 85 6.43 -19.78 20.86
N VAL A 86 5.17 -20.20 20.94
CA VAL A 86 4.20 -19.52 21.82
C VAL A 86 4.60 -19.76 23.27
N SER A 87 4.81 -18.69 24.00
CA SER A 87 5.16 -18.74 25.43
C SER A 87 4.17 -17.92 26.23
N TYR A 88 3.93 -18.37 27.46
CA TYR A 88 3.06 -17.68 28.43
C TYR A 88 3.90 -17.35 29.65
N SER A 89 3.80 -16.15 30.18
CA SER A 89 4.53 -15.76 31.40
C SER A 89 4.17 -16.66 32.59
N HIS A 90 2.95 -17.17 32.63
CA HIS A 90 2.49 -18.25 33.50
C HIS A 90 1.29 -18.99 32.85
N GLN A 91 1.10 -20.28 33.20
CA GLN A 91 -0.01 -21.10 32.68
C GLN A 91 -1.39 -20.52 32.96
N ILE A 92 -1.55 -19.80 34.08
CA ILE A 92 -2.78 -19.07 34.43
C ILE A 92 -3.17 -18.06 33.35
N MET A 93 -2.21 -17.51 32.61
CA MET A 93 -2.48 -16.53 31.53
C MET A 93 -2.94 -17.17 30.22
N LYS A 94 -2.68 -18.46 30.02
CA LYS A 94 -3.02 -19.16 28.78
C LYS A 94 -4.50 -18.97 28.38
N PRO A 95 -5.50 -19.18 29.24
CA PRO A 95 -6.91 -19.14 28.84
C PRO A 95 -7.37 -17.80 28.24
N PHE A 96 -6.71 -16.69 28.57
CA PHE A 96 -7.08 -15.36 28.06
C PHE A 96 -6.05 -14.71 27.14
N THR A 97 -4.91 -15.40 26.86
CA THR A 97 -3.89 -14.95 25.91
C THR A 97 -3.65 -15.94 24.77
N GLU A 98 -4.30 -17.11 24.78
CA GLU A 98 -4.13 -18.13 23.74
C GLU A 98 -4.55 -17.62 22.36
N ASP A 99 -5.70 -16.93 22.27
CA ASP A 99 -6.21 -16.30 21.03
C ASP A 99 -5.26 -15.23 20.46
N THR A 100 -4.33 -14.74 21.26
CA THR A 100 -3.31 -13.75 20.89
C THR A 100 -1.88 -14.32 20.92
N TYR A 101 -1.74 -15.64 20.80
CA TYR A 101 -0.45 -16.35 20.79
C TYR A 101 0.45 -16.05 21.99
N GLY A 102 -0.16 -15.91 23.18
CA GLY A 102 0.54 -15.56 24.41
C GLY A 102 0.92 -14.08 24.53
N CYS A 103 0.53 -13.26 23.57
CA CYS A 103 0.76 -11.81 23.61
C CYS A 103 -0.33 -11.10 24.42
N VAL A 104 0.05 -10.16 25.29
CA VAL A 104 -0.89 -9.28 25.98
C VAL A 104 -1.17 -8.08 25.08
N LEU A 105 -2.28 -8.12 24.36
CA LEU A 105 -2.68 -7.14 23.35
C LEU A 105 -3.80 -6.24 23.83
N TYR A 106 -4.71 -6.78 24.65
CA TYR A 106 -5.92 -6.10 25.09
C TYR A 106 -5.86 -5.66 26.54
N GLN A 107 -6.54 -4.55 26.86
CA GLN A 107 -6.70 -4.05 28.23
C GLN A 107 -7.35 -5.11 29.13
N GLU A 108 -8.30 -5.85 28.61
CA GLU A 108 -9.00 -6.93 29.30
C GLU A 108 -8.06 -8.07 29.70
N GLN A 109 -7.00 -8.35 28.92
CA GLN A 109 -6.00 -9.36 29.27
C GLN A 109 -5.15 -8.90 30.47
N VAL A 110 -4.80 -7.61 30.56
CA VAL A 110 -4.14 -7.04 31.74
C VAL A 110 -5.05 -7.16 32.96
N MET A 111 -6.35 -6.84 32.84
CA MET A 111 -7.30 -7.00 33.90
C MET A 111 -7.40 -8.45 34.41
N GLN A 112 -7.47 -9.41 33.44
CA GLN A 112 -7.51 -10.84 33.78
C GLN A 112 -6.23 -11.29 34.49
N ALA A 113 -5.06 -10.80 34.09
CA ALA A 113 -3.81 -11.07 34.78
C ALA A 113 -3.80 -10.51 36.20
N CYS A 114 -4.29 -9.28 36.40
CA CYS A 114 -4.44 -8.69 37.72
C CYS A 114 -5.35 -9.52 38.65
N VAL A 115 -6.46 -10.05 38.11
CA VAL A 115 -7.40 -10.87 38.88
C VAL A 115 -6.83 -12.26 39.14
N HIS A 116 -6.44 -12.99 38.11
CA HIS A 116 -6.14 -14.42 38.23
C HIS A 116 -4.72 -14.69 38.76
N LEU A 117 -3.75 -13.86 38.44
CA LEU A 117 -2.38 -14.00 38.87
C LEU A 117 -2.10 -13.08 40.09
N GLY A 118 -2.54 -11.83 40.05
CA GLY A 118 -2.33 -10.84 41.11
C GLY A 118 -3.29 -10.95 42.30
N GLY A 119 -4.34 -11.79 42.23
CA GLY A 119 -5.34 -11.97 43.26
C GLY A 119 -6.15 -10.70 43.57
N MET A 120 -6.26 -9.79 42.59
CA MET A 120 -7.02 -8.55 42.73
C MET A 120 -8.50 -8.79 42.46
N SER A 121 -9.35 -7.94 43.05
CA SER A 121 -10.76 -7.86 42.64
C SER A 121 -10.89 -7.25 41.24
N MET A 122 -12.00 -7.51 40.55
CA MET A 122 -12.29 -6.91 39.24
C MET A 122 -12.33 -5.37 39.31
N SER A 123 -12.78 -4.81 40.44
CA SER A 123 -12.79 -3.36 40.70
C SER A 123 -11.38 -2.77 40.78
N GLU A 124 -10.44 -3.47 41.45
CA GLU A 124 -9.03 -3.06 41.50
C GLU A 124 -8.39 -3.19 40.10
N ALA A 125 -8.64 -4.29 39.38
CA ALA A 125 -8.14 -4.47 38.01
C ALA A 125 -8.64 -3.39 37.06
N ASP A 126 -9.89 -2.93 37.15
CA ASP A 126 -10.41 -1.81 36.35
C ASP A 126 -9.75 -0.47 36.71
N LYS A 127 -9.40 -0.27 37.98
CA LYS A 127 -8.60 0.90 38.38
C LYS A 127 -7.21 0.85 37.76
N VAL A 128 -6.53 -0.30 37.81
CA VAL A 128 -5.24 -0.52 37.12
C VAL A 128 -5.35 -0.17 35.66
N ARG A 129 -6.34 -0.70 34.93
CA ARG A 129 -6.60 -0.39 33.52
C ARG A 129 -6.75 1.13 33.27
N LYS A 130 -7.47 1.83 34.15
CA LYS A 130 -7.70 3.29 34.02
C LYS A 130 -6.43 4.11 34.26
N ILE A 131 -5.62 3.71 35.25
CA ILE A 131 -4.36 4.39 35.58
C ILE A 131 -3.34 4.20 34.47
N ILE A 132 -3.18 2.95 34.03
CA ILE A 132 -2.34 2.56 32.90
C ILE A 132 -2.67 3.43 31.66
N GLY A 133 -3.95 3.56 31.30
CA GLY A 133 -4.37 4.32 30.11
C GLY A 133 -4.17 5.83 30.20
N LYS A 134 -4.04 6.41 31.42
CA LYS A 134 -4.00 7.87 31.62
C LYS A 134 -2.64 8.46 31.92
N LYS A 135 -1.61 7.63 32.16
CA LYS A 135 -0.26 8.06 32.61
C LYS A 135 -0.30 9.07 33.80
N LYS A 136 -1.32 8.99 34.64
CA LYS A 136 -1.54 9.89 35.78
C LYS A 136 -1.29 9.14 37.08
N ASP A 137 -0.60 9.83 38.03
CA ASP A 137 -0.28 9.44 39.40
C ASP A 137 0.59 8.19 39.59
N ALA A 138 1.91 8.41 39.53
CA ALA A 138 2.93 7.39 39.85
C ALA A 138 2.73 6.74 41.23
N LYS A 139 2.24 7.48 42.23
CA LYS A 139 2.02 6.95 43.60
C LYS A 139 0.88 5.93 43.69
N GLU A 140 -0.25 6.20 43.02
CA GLU A 140 -1.37 5.26 42.99
C GLU A 140 -0.99 4.00 42.19
N PHE A 141 -0.18 4.16 41.15
CA PHE A 141 0.34 3.07 40.36
C PHE A 141 1.25 2.13 41.14
N ASP A 142 2.15 2.67 41.97
CA ASP A 142 3.04 1.88 42.84
C ASP A 142 2.28 1.02 43.83
N VAL A 143 1.18 1.50 44.41
CA VAL A 143 0.32 0.72 45.30
C VAL A 143 -0.25 -0.52 44.61
N PHE A 144 -0.72 -0.38 43.38
CA PHE A 144 -1.23 -1.52 42.62
C PHE A 144 -0.12 -2.46 42.15
N LYS A 145 1.09 -1.96 41.86
CA LYS A 145 2.27 -2.77 41.59
C LYS A 145 2.60 -3.69 42.76
N ASP A 146 2.73 -3.13 43.94
CA ASP A 146 3.06 -3.89 45.15
C ASP A 146 1.97 -4.93 45.46
N ARG A 147 0.69 -4.56 45.26
CA ARG A 147 -0.45 -5.46 45.39
C ARG A 147 -0.41 -6.61 44.39
N PHE A 148 -0.08 -6.33 43.12
CA PHE A 148 0.07 -7.33 42.07
C PHE A 148 1.22 -8.28 42.36
N VAL A 149 2.42 -7.75 42.66
CA VAL A 149 3.61 -8.54 42.95
C VAL A 149 3.38 -9.44 44.18
N SER A 150 2.77 -8.92 45.24
CA SER A 150 2.42 -9.70 46.43
C SER A 150 1.49 -10.88 46.10
N GLY A 151 0.42 -10.64 45.32
CA GLY A 151 -0.52 -11.70 44.92
C GLY A 151 0.10 -12.73 43.98
N ALA A 152 0.84 -12.26 42.98
CA ALA A 152 1.49 -13.11 41.97
C ALA A 152 2.62 -13.97 42.55
N SER A 153 3.20 -13.58 43.67
CA SER A 153 4.27 -14.34 44.37
C SER A 153 3.83 -15.72 44.86
N ALA A 154 2.52 -16.00 44.87
CA ALA A 154 1.99 -17.34 45.11
C ALA A 154 2.24 -18.31 43.90
N TYR A 155 2.52 -17.79 42.74
CA TYR A 155 2.61 -18.55 41.47
C TYR A 155 3.97 -18.41 40.76
N ILE A 156 4.58 -17.22 40.84
CA ILE A 156 5.84 -16.87 40.19
C ILE A 156 6.77 -16.16 41.17
N SER A 157 8.06 -16.08 40.86
CA SER A 157 8.98 -15.34 41.72
C SER A 157 8.65 -13.83 41.75
N PRO A 158 8.97 -13.10 42.81
CA PRO A 158 8.74 -11.66 42.90
C PRO A 158 9.38 -10.88 41.74
N ASN A 159 10.56 -11.29 41.26
CA ASN A 159 11.22 -10.67 40.11
C ASN A 159 10.43 -10.90 38.84
N GLN A 160 9.95 -12.12 38.58
CA GLN A 160 9.08 -12.38 37.42
C GLN A 160 7.76 -11.61 37.49
N ALA A 161 7.18 -11.45 38.67
CA ALA A 161 5.98 -10.65 38.84
C ALA A 161 6.24 -9.16 38.58
N LEU A 162 7.40 -8.65 38.96
CA LEU A 162 7.82 -7.28 38.69
C LEU A 162 8.09 -7.06 37.20
N ASP A 163 8.79 -7.97 36.54
CA ASP A 163 9.03 -7.93 35.11
C ASP A 163 7.71 -7.91 34.33
N LEU A 164 6.76 -8.78 34.69
CA LEU A 164 5.44 -8.83 34.09
C LEU A 164 4.65 -7.52 34.32
N TRP A 165 4.78 -6.92 35.49
CA TRP A 165 4.18 -5.61 35.72
C TRP A 165 4.79 -4.52 34.86
N HIS A 166 6.12 -4.50 34.68
CA HIS A 166 6.79 -3.57 33.75
C HIS A 166 6.37 -3.79 32.31
N ASP A 167 6.13 -5.04 31.90
CA ASP A 167 5.53 -5.32 30.59
C ASP A 167 4.13 -4.69 30.48
N PHE A 168 3.29 -4.76 31.51
CA PHE A 168 1.99 -4.08 31.53
C PHE A 168 2.13 -2.57 31.46
N GLU A 169 3.11 -1.98 32.14
CA GLU A 169 3.43 -0.55 32.04
C GLU A 169 3.83 -0.16 30.62
N ALA A 170 4.70 -0.93 30.00
CA ALA A 170 5.14 -0.70 28.63
C ALA A 170 3.98 -0.85 27.63
N HIS A 171 3.12 -1.85 27.83
CA HIS A 171 1.92 -2.07 27.01
C HIS A 171 0.81 -1.05 27.25
N ALA A 172 0.82 -0.38 28.38
CA ALA A 172 -0.16 0.61 28.78
C ALA A 172 -0.36 1.74 27.76
N GLY A 173 0.71 2.14 27.08
CA GLY A 173 0.67 3.18 26.05
C GLY A 173 -0.09 2.80 24.80
N TYR A 174 -0.33 1.50 24.54
CA TYR A 174 -0.93 0.99 23.31
C TYR A 174 -1.84 -0.23 23.48
N SER A 175 -2.13 -0.68 24.71
CA SER A 175 -3.15 -1.71 24.92
C SER A 175 -4.50 -1.26 24.36
N PHE A 176 -5.22 -2.19 23.75
CA PHE A 176 -6.45 -1.88 23.00
C PHE A 176 -7.67 -2.41 23.75
N ASN A 177 -8.81 -1.73 23.62
CA ASN A 177 -10.06 -2.25 24.16
C ASN A 177 -10.58 -3.40 23.27
N LYS A 178 -10.75 -4.61 23.82
CA LYS A 178 -11.19 -5.80 23.07
C LYS A 178 -12.59 -5.61 22.50
N SER A 179 -13.51 -5.02 23.24
CA SER A 179 -14.89 -4.79 22.78
C SER A 179 -14.92 -3.87 21.56
N HIS A 180 -14.08 -2.83 21.55
CA HIS A 180 -13.93 -1.95 20.40
C HIS A 180 -13.33 -2.69 19.19
N ALA A 181 -12.28 -3.49 19.39
CA ALA A 181 -11.68 -4.30 18.34
C ALA A 181 -12.70 -5.24 17.72
N VAL A 182 -13.48 -5.94 18.52
CA VAL A 182 -14.54 -6.86 18.08
C VAL A 182 -15.62 -6.12 17.29
N ALA A 183 -16.15 -5.00 17.80
CA ALA A 183 -17.19 -4.24 17.13
C ALA A 183 -16.75 -3.71 15.75
N TYR A 184 -15.55 -3.14 15.69
CA TYR A 184 -15.00 -2.62 14.42
C TYR A 184 -14.68 -3.75 13.44
N SER A 185 -14.13 -4.87 13.91
CA SER A 185 -13.86 -6.03 13.05
C SER A 185 -15.14 -6.69 12.53
N THR A 186 -16.24 -6.58 13.26
CA THR A 186 -17.56 -7.02 12.74
C THR A 186 -17.97 -6.19 11.52
N LEU A 187 -17.81 -4.87 11.58
CA LEU A 187 -18.06 -3.99 10.43
C LEU A 187 -17.08 -4.26 9.28
N SER A 188 -15.80 -4.47 9.60
CA SER A 188 -14.79 -4.84 8.59
C SER A 188 -15.17 -6.16 7.90
N TYR A 189 -15.58 -7.15 8.67
CA TYR A 189 -16.01 -8.44 8.13
C TYR A 189 -17.26 -8.33 7.25
N TRP A 190 -18.29 -7.60 7.68
CA TRP A 190 -19.51 -7.40 6.89
C TRP A 190 -19.21 -6.71 5.57
N THR A 191 -18.39 -5.67 5.56
CA THR A 191 -18.00 -4.99 4.33
C THR A 191 -17.13 -5.87 3.43
N ALA A 192 -16.23 -6.66 4.00
CA ALA A 192 -15.44 -7.65 3.26
C ALA A 192 -16.32 -8.77 2.67
N TRP A 193 -17.31 -9.25 3.44
CA TRP A 193 -18.27 -10.24 2.99
C TRP A 193 -19.11 -9.73 1.82
N LEU A 194 -19.64 -8.51 1.91
CA LEU A 194 -20.36 -7.87 0.80
C LEU A 194 -19.47 -7.72 -0.43
N LYS A 195 -18.22 -7.32 -0.25
CA LYS A 195 -17.25 -7.20 -1.34
C LYS A 195 -16.97 -8.54 -2.02
N TYR A 196 -16.82 -9.61 -1.25
CA TYR A 196 -16.54 -10.95 -1.79
C TYR A 196 -17.72 -11.52 -2.56
N TYR A 197 -18.93 -11.46 -1.98
CA TYR A 197 -20.11 -12.12 -2.55
C TYR A 197 -20.88 -11.27 -3.56
N TYR A 198 -20.74 -9.94 -3.50
CA TYR A 198 -21.40 -8.97 -4.37
C TYR A 198 -20.41 -7.91 -4.88
N PRO A 199 -19.29 -8.35 -5.52
CA PRO A 199 -18.20 -7.45 -5.87
C PRO A 199 -18.64 -6.31 -6.81
N LEU A 200 -19.51 -6.58 -7.77
CA LEU A 200 -19.98 -5.58 -8.73
C LEU A 200 -20.78 -4.47 -8.04
N GLU A 201 -21.77 -4.85 -7.22
CA GLU A 201 -22.61 -3.90 -6.49
C GLU A 201 -21.80 -3.14 -5.45
N PHE A 202 -20.87 -3.81 -4.79
CA PHE A 202 -20.00 -3.21 -3.79
C PHE A 202 -19.09 -2.13 -4.41
N MET A 203 -18.36 -2.48 -5.47
CA MET A 203 -17.47 -1.53 -6.15
C MET A 203 -18.23 -0.40 -6.82
N PHE A 204 -19.40 -0.68 -7.39
CA PHE A 204 -20.29 0.35 -7.92
C PHE A 204 -20.74 1.33 -6.83
N ALA A 205 -21.13 0.82 -5.65
CA ALA A 205 -21.56 1.67 -4.54
C ALA A 205 -20.43 2.58 -4.04
N LEU A 206 -19.19 2.06 -3.96
CA LEU A 206 -18.00 2.85 -3.63
C LEU A 206 -17.78 3.95 -4.66
N LEU A 207 -17.66 3.60 -5.93
CA LEU A 207 -17.38 4.55 -7.01
C LEU A 207 -18.42 5.65 -7.14
N LYS A 208 -19.71 5.29 -6.95
CA LYS A 208 -20.82 6.25 -7.03
C LYS A 208 -20.83 7.24 -5.87
N ASN A 209 -20.46 6.82 -4.66
CA ASN A 209 -20.54 7.65 -3.46
C ASN A 209 -19.23 8.38 -3.14
N GLU A 210 -18.09 7.98 -3.73
CA GLU A 210 -16.80 8.61 -3.49
C GLU A 210 -16.68 9.93 -4.24
N LYS A 211 -16.36 10.99 -3.50
CA LYS A 211 -16.17 12.35 -4.05
C LYS A 211 -14.70 12.69 -4.26
N ASP A 212 -13.82 12.09 -3.48
CA ASP A 212 -12.38 12.27 -3.64
C ASP A 212 -11.89 11.51 -4.87
N LYS A 213 -11.14 12.20 -5.72
CA LYS A 213 -10.66 11.62 -6.99
C LYS A 213 -9.58 10.58 -6.80
N ASP A 214 -8.74 10.75 -5.78
CA ASP A 214 -7.64 9.85 -5.50
C ASP A 214 -8.17 8.52 -4.97
N ASN A 215 -9.11 8.55 -4.01
CA ASN A 215 -9.81 7.36 -3.53
C ASN A 215 -10.59 6.66 -4.66
N ARG A 216 -11.24 7.45 -5.52
CA ARG A 216 -11.95 6.88 -6.69
C ARG A 216 -10.99 6.15 -7.63
N THR A 217 -9.80 6.68 -7.86
CA THR A 217 -8.75 6.02 -8.64
C THR A 217 -8.36 4.68 -8.01
N GLU A 218 -8.17 4.63 -6.71
CA GLU A 218 -7.87 3.39 -5.98
C GLU A 218 -9.00 2.35 -6.11
N TYR A 219 -10.25 2.78 -6.05
CA TYR A 219 -11.40 1.89 -6.26
C TYR A 219 -11.52 1.39 -7.71
N LEU A 220 -11.15 2.20 -8.69
CA LEU A 220 -11.10 1.77 -10.09
C LEU A 220 -10.04 0.69 -10.33
N ILE A 221 -8.88 0.85 -9.69
CA ILE A 221 -7.79 -0.16 -9.71
C ILE A 221 -8.29 -1.45 -9.07
N GLU A 222 -8.88 -1.36 -7.89
CA GLU A 222 -9.40 -2.51 -7.16
C GLU A 222 -10.50 -3.24 -7.97
N ALA A 223 -11.41 -2.51 -8.60
CA ALA A 223 -12.41 -3.10 -9.48
C ALA A 223 -11.78 -3.90 -10.63
N LYS A 224 -10.77 -3.32 -11.30
CA LYS A 224 -10.00 -4.00 -12.36
C LYS A 224 -9.28 -5.25 -11.82
N ARG A 225 -8.63 -5.14 -10.65
CA ARG A 225 -7.95 -6.24 -9.95
C ARG A 225 -8.90 -7.40 -9.63
N MET A 226 -10.14 -7.08 -9.25
CA MET A 226 -11.21 -8.06 -9.02
C MET A 226 -11.85 -8.61 -10.30
N GLY A 227 -11.36 -8.24 -11.49
CA GLY A 227 -11.88 -8.69 -12.76
C GLY A 227 -13.21 -8.04 -13.17
N ILE A 228 -13.58 -6.90 -12.55
CA ILE A 228 -14.80 -6.15 -12.91
C ILE A 228 -14.45 -5.23 -14.08
N PRO A 229 -15.07 -5.40 -15.26
CA PRO A 229 -14.85 -4.54 -16.40
C PRO A 229 -15.27 -3.10 -16.12
N VAL A 230 -14.34 -2.17 -16.28
CA VAL A 230 -14.62 -0.73 -16.22
C VAL A 230 -14.76 -0.23 -17.65
N LYS A 231 -15.99 0.13 -18.06
CA LYS A 231 -16.32 0.63 -19.38
C LYS A 231 -16.10 2.14 -19.44
N LEU A 232 -15.45 2.59 -20.53
CA LEU A 232 -15.25 4.00 -20.79
C LEU A 232 -16.59 4.72 -21.00
N PRO A 233 -16.65 6.05 -20.75
CA PRO A 233 -17.86 6.80 -20.99
C PRO A 233 -18.21 6.80 -22.49
N HIS A 234 -19.50 6.87 -22.81
CA HIS A 234 -20.03 7.03 -24.16
C HIS A 234 -21.21 7.99 -24.16
N ILE A 235 -21.25 8.91 -25.12
CA ILE A 235 -22.22 9.99 -25.12
C ILE A 235 -23.68 9.51 -25.08
N ASN A 236 -24.00 8.42 -25.73
CA ASN A 236 -25.36 7.86 -25.77
C ASN A 236 -25.65 6.90 -24.64
N ASP A 237 -24.66 6.17 -24.10
CA ASP A 237 -24.86 5.06 -23.20
C ASP A 237 -24.62 5.41 -21.73
N SER A 238 -23.72 6.37 -21.43
CA SER A 238 -23.40 6.74 -20.06
C SER A 238 -24.51 7.51 -19.40
N ASP A 239 -24.75 7.24 -18.13
CA ASP A 239 -25.62 8.08 -17.33
C ASP A 239 -24.85 9.30 -16.79
N PHE A 240 -25.49 10.05 -15.94
CA PHE A 240 -24.90 11.19 -15.25
C PHE A 240 -23.66 10.76 -14.43
N ASP A 241 -23.80 9.69 -13.63
CA ASP A 241 -22.75 9.10 -12.80
C ASP A 241 -22.51 7.64 -13.23
N PHE A 242 -21.61 6.94 -12.54
CA PHE A 242 -21.39 5.52 -12.78
C PHE A 242 -22.70 4.73 -12.82
N LYS A 243 -22.73 3.70 -13.65
CA LYS A 243 -23.84 2.73 -13.67
C LYS A 243 -23.34 1.30 -13.87
N ILE A 244 -24.11 0.34 -13.37
CA ILE A 244 -23.90 -1.07 -13.71
C ILE A 244 -24.42 -1.30 -15.13
N GLU A 245 -23.60 -1.90 -15.96
CA GLU A 245 -23.94 -2.27 -17.34
C GLU A 245 -23.44 -3.69 -17.66
N GLY A 246 -24.36 -4.65 -17.60
CA GLY A 246 -24.04 -6.07 -17.68
C GLY A 246 -23.21 -6.52 -16.48
N LYS A 247 -22.03 -7.10 -16.71
CA LYS A 247 -21.11 -7.55 -15.66
C LYS A 247 -20.04 -6.50 -15.28
N GLY A 248 -20.20 -5.25 -15.73
CA GLY A 248 -19.21 -4.19 -15.51
C GLY A 248 -19.82 -2.89 -15.03
N ILE A 249 -18.95 -1.91 -14.82
CA ILE A 249 -19.29 -0.55 -14.39
C ILE A 249 -18.93 0.40 -15.52
N ARG A 250 -19.91 1.18 -16.03
CA ARG A 250 -19.68 2.24 -17.00
C ARG A 250 -19.46 3.57 -16.30
N PHE A 251 -18.44 4.31 -16.77
CA PHE A 251 -18.25 5.71 -16.37
C PHE A 251 -19.46 6.56 -16.73
N GLY A 252 -19.85 7.43 -15.78
CA GLY A 252 -20.78 8.51 -16.05
C GLY A 252 -20.12 9.68 -16.78
N LEU A 253 -20.91 10.54 -17.40
CA LEU A 253 -20.41 11.71 -18.11
C LEU A 253 -19.73 12.71 -17.18
N THR A 254 -20.19 12.86 -15.94
CA THR A 254 -19.60 13.77 -14.94
C THR A 254 -18.22 13.28 -14.44
N GLY A 255 -17.85 12.02 -14.71
CA GLY A 255 -16.51 11.51 -14.45
C GLY A 255 -15.44 12.08 -15.40
N ILE A 256 -15.85 12.65 -16.53
CA ILE A 256 -14.94 13.24 -17.51
C ILE A 256 -14.55 14.66 -17.06
N LYS A 257 -13.26 14.98 -17.06
CA LYS A 257 -12.74 16.32 -16.76
C LYS A 257 -13.45 17.36 -17.65
N TYR A 258 -13.79 18.50 -17.10
CA TYR A 258 -14.53 19.60 -17.73
C TYR A 258 -16.02 19.32 -18.03
N ILE A 259 -16.57 18.17 -17.65
CA ILE A 259 -18.00 17.92 -17.75
C ILE A 259 -18.66 18.18 -16.40
N SER A 260 -19.29 19.31 -16.25
CA SER A 260 -20.12 19.62 -15.06
C SER A 260 -21.48 18.91 -15.14
N SER A 261 -22.18 18.87 -14.01
CA SER A 261 -23.55 18.30 -13.91
C SER A 261 -24.48 18.91 -14.96
N ASN A 262 -24.47 20.24 -15.09
CA ASN A 262 -25.31 20.95 -16.06
C ASN A 262 -24.96 20.58 -17.52
N ILE A 263 -23.66 20.41 -17.84
CA ILE A 263 -23.24 19.97 -19.18
C ILE A 263 -23.70 18.55 -19.47
N ALA A 264 -23.51 17.62 -18.50
CA ALA A 264 -23.95 16.26 -18.64
C ALA A 264 -25.47 16.15 -18.86
N GLU A 265 -26.28 16.87 -18.06
CA GLU A 265 -27.75 16.91 -18.23
C GLU A 265 -28.17 17.34 -19.62
N LYS A 266 -27.52 18.36 -20.19
CA LYS A 266 -27.85 18.85 -21.54
C LYS A 266 -27.56 17.81 -22.61
N TYR A 267 -26.42 17.13 -22.54
CA TYR A 267 -26.12 16.06 -23.49
C TYR A 267 -27.07 14.88 -23.33
N ILE A 268 -27.39 14.49 -22.10
CA ILE A 268 -28.33 13.39 -21.83
C ILE A 268 -29.73 13.70 -22.37
N ALA A 269 -30.20 14.94 -22.20
CA ALA A 269 -31.51 15.37 -22.69
C ALA A 269 -31.61 15.43 -24.22
N ALA A 270 -30.46 15.66 -24.91
CA ALA A 270 -30.41 15.80 -26.36
C ALA A 270 -30.20 14.48 -27.14
N ARG A 271 -30.05 13.36 -26.42
CA ARG A 271 -29.84 12.04 -27.05
C ARG A 271 -31.04 11.59 -27.88
N PRO A 272 -30.82 10.67 -28.87
CA PRO A 272 -29.56 10.08 -29.29
C PRO A 272 -28.79 10.91 -30.31
N PHE A 273 -27.45 10.87 -30.27
CA PHE A 273 -26.57 11.40 -31.32
C PHE A 273 -26.12 10.25 -32.24
N LYS A 274 -26.02 10.49 -33.54
CA LYS A 274 -25.66 9.48 -34.56
C LYS A 274 -24.26 9.72 -35.14
N THR A 275 -23.78 10.95 -35.06
CA THR A 275 -22.50 11.39 -35.65
C THR A 275 -21.78 12.36 -34.73
N LEU A 276 -20.44 12.49 -34.88
CA LEU A 276 -19.68 13.55 -34.21
C LEU A 276 -20.21 14.93 -34.56
N LYS A 277 -20.56 15.13 -35.85
CA LYS A 277 -21.08 16.40 -36.33
C LYS A 277 -22.35 16.85 -35.60
N GLU A 278 -23.26 15.93 -35.31
CA GLU A 278 -24.46 16.27 -34.48
C GLU A 278 -24.10 16.73 -33.09
N VAL A 279 -23.09 16.13 -32.45
CA VAL A 279 -22.59 16.55 -31.14
C VAL A 279 -21.92 17.91 -31.19
N GLU A 280 -21.15 18.19 -32.26
CA GLU A 280 -20.52 19.50 -32.49
C GLU A 280 -21.57 20.59 -32.68
N GLU A 281 -22.54 20.37 -33.55
CA GLU A 281 -23.64 21.31 -33.81
C GLU A 281 -24.43 21.60 -32.52
N PHE A 282 -24.74 20.58 -31.74
CA PHE A 282 -25.37 20.74 -30.43
C PHE A 282 -24.47 21.55 -29.47
N THR A 283 -23.18 21.22 -29.40
CA THR A 283 -22.21 21.89 -28.50
C THR A 283 -22.11 23.38 -28.78
N PHE A 284 -22.02 23.76 -30.07
CA PHE A 284 -21.83 25.14 -30.50
C PHE A 284 -23.12 25.92 -30.71
N THR A 285 -24.27 25.34 -30.44
CA THR A 285 -25.55 26.05 -30.50
C THR A 285 -25.55 27.23 -29.50
N LYS A 286 -25.82 28.43 -30.00
CA LYS A 286 -25.83 29.68 -29.20
C LYS A 286 -26.81 29.55 -28.03
N GLY A 287 -26.33 29.86 -26.84
CA GLY A 287 -27.13 29.79 -25.61
C GLY A 287 -27.14 28.45 -24.92
N ASN A 288 -26.56 27.38 -25.51
CA ASN A 288 -26.51 26.06 -24.90
C ASN A 288 -25.53 26.00 -23.68
N GLY A 289 -24.54 26.92 -23.62
CA GLY A 289 -23.59 26.99 -22.49
C GLY A 289 -22.67 25.81 -22.33
N VAL A 290 -22.54 25.00 -23.38
CA VAL A 290 -21.54 23.95 -23.46
C VAL A 290 -20.30 24.50 -24.14
N ASN A 291 -19.12 24.09 -23.72
CA ASN A 291 -17.87 24.65 -24.23
C ASN A 291 -17.05 23.60 -25.01
N SER A 292 -16.11 24.09 -25.83
CA SER A 292 -15.23 23.26 -26.66
C SER A 292 -14.34 22.34 -25.83
N ARG A 293 -13.99 22.70 -24.59
CA ARG A 293 -13.17 21.84 -23.70
C ARG A 293 -13.92 20.56 -23.31
N ALA A 294 -15.24 20.65 -23.09
CA ALA A 294 -16.08 19.50 -22.81
C ALA A 294 -16.10 18.53 -24.02
N LEU A 295 -16.29 19.05 -25.21
CA LEU A 295 -16.27 18.27 -26.45
C LEU A 295 -14.90 17.58 -26.65
N GLN A 296 -13.82 18.35 -26.50
CA GLN A 296 -12.46 17.82 -26.61
C GLN A 296 -12.22 16.70 -25.57
N ALA A 297 -12.57 16.93 -24.32
CA ALA A 297 -12.38 15.94 -23.24
C ALA A 297 -13.14 14.64 -23.53
N MET A 298 -14.38 14.72 -23.99
CA MET A 298 -15.16 13.56 -24.40
C MET A 298 -14.50 12.78 -25.56
N ASN A 299 -13.95 13.49 -26.55
CA ASN A 299 -13.25 12.87 -27.67
C ASN A 299 -11.98 12.15 -27.21
N MET A 300 -11.17 12.79 -26.34
CA MET A 300 -9.92 12.21 -25.81
C MET A 300 -10.11 10.91 -25.04
N VAL A 301 -11.27 10.67 -24.46
CA VAL A 301 -11.59 9.44 -23.72
C VAL A 301 -12.44 8.44 -24.53
N GLY A 302 -12.68 8.71 -25.81
CA GLY A 302 -13.46 7.86 -26.70
C GLY A 302 -14.96 7.89 -26.45
N ALA A 303 -15.47 8.89 -25.73
CA ALA A 303 -16.92 9.04 -25.48
C ALA A 303 -17.70 9.43 -26.75
N LEU A 304 -17.03 9.93 -27.76
CA LEU A 304 -17.59 10.35 -29.04
C LEU A 304 -17.20 9.39 -30.19
N THR A 305 -17.30 8.09 -29.94
CA THR A 305 -17.03 7.07 -30.96
C THR A 305 -18.25 6.90 -31.86
N PHE A 306 -18.10 7.23 -33.16
CA PHE A 306 -19.12 7.17 -34.19
C PHE A 306 -18.50 6.69 -35.52
N PRO A 307 -19.31 6.32 -36.52
CA PRO A 307 -18.79 5.97 -37.87
C PRO A 307 -17.94 7.05 -38.53
N ASP A 308 -18.26 8.34 -38.30
CA ASP A 308 -17.50 9.51 -38.78
C ASP A 308 -16.37 9.94 -37.80
N ASN A 309 -16.28 9.31 -36.65
CA ASN A 309 -15.22 9.49 -35.64
C ASN A 309 -14.84 8.12 -35.05
N PRO A 310 -14.09 7.28 -35.77
CA PRO A 310 -13.75 5.94 -35.32
C PRO A 310 -12.86 6.01 -34.07
N ARG A 311 -12.99 4.99 -33.23
CA ARG A 311 -12.24 4.89 -31.99
C ARG A 311 -10.73 4.80 -32.23
N ASN A 312 -9.97 5.63 -31.56
CA ASN A 312 -8.50 5.60 -31.52
C ASN A 312 -8.02 5.13 -30.15
N ASP A 313 -7.72 3.84 -30.03
CA ASP A 313 -7.37 3.23 -28.74
C ASP A 313 -6.03 3.73 -28.17
N GLU A 314 -5.05 4.08 -29.01
CA GLU A 314 -3.76 4.63 -28.55
C GLU A 314 -3.95 6.01 -27.94
N GLN A 315 -4.60 6.91 -28.66
CA GLN A 315 -4.92 8.25 -28.14
C GLN A 315 -5.75 8.19 -26.87
N ILE A 316 -6.74 7.28 -26.79
CA ILE A 316 -7.57 7.12 -25.62
C ILE A 316 -6.72 6.71 -24.41
N LYS A 317 -5.87 5.69 -24.54
CA LYS A 317 -5.00 5.21 -23.46
C LYS A 317 -4.11 6.31 -22.88
N GLU A 318 -3.50 7.12 -23.72
CA GLU A 318 -2.66 8.25 -23.29
C GLU A 318 -3.43 9.28 -22.45
N ASN A 319 -4.73 9.41 -22.67
CA ASN A 319 -5.56 10.44 -22.07
C ASN A 319 -6.44 9.96 -20.88
N LEU A 320 -6.52 8.63 -20.64
CA LEU A 320 -7.41 8.08 -19.59
C LEU A 320 -7.13 8.65 -18.20
N TYR A 321 -5.88 8.79 -17.83
CA TYR A 321 -5.53 9.31 -16.51
C TYR A 321 -5.82 10.81 -16.41
N GLU A 322 -5.45 11.59 -17.42
CA GLU A 322 -5.68 13.04 -17.39
C GLU A 322 -7.15 13.40 -17.29
N TYR A 323 -8.02 12.70 -18.04
CA TYR A 323 -9.42 13.09 -18.19
C TYR A 323 -10.40 12.28 -17.35
N LEU A 324 -10.04 11.06 -16.89
CA LEU A 324 -10.89 10.17 -16.10
C LEU A 324 -10.29 9.77 -14.75
N ASN A 325 -9.04 10.12 -14.46
CA ASN A 325 -8.24 9.55 -13.38
C ASN A 325 -8.25 7.99 -13.41
N LEU A 326 -8.31 7.42 -14.61
CA LEU A 326 -8.30 5.97 -14.82
C LEU A 326 -6.90 5.53 -15.24
N PRO A 327 -6.13 4.91 -14.32
CA PRO A 327 -4.80 4.45 -14.67
C PRO A 327 -4.84 3.27 -15.63
N GLU A 328 -3.94 3.24 -16.60
CA GLU A 328 -3.75 2.13 -17.52
C GLU A 328 -2.41 1.46 -17.21
N PHE A 329 -2.46 0.23 -16.71
CA PHE A 329 -1.27 -0.56 -16.35
C PHE A 329 -0.87 -1.57 -17.43
N ASN A 330 -1.54 -1.57 -18.59
CA ASN A 330 -1.29 -2.53 -19.67
C ASN A 330 0.00 -2.20 -20.44
N ILE A 331 1.11 -2.06 -19.73
CA ILE A 331 2.41 -1.91 -20.36
C ILE A 331 3.04 -3.28 -20.46
N THR A 332 3.30 -3.70 -21.68
CA THR A 332 3.97 -4.98 -21.96
C THR A 332 5.47 -4.78 -21.90
N ILE A 333 6.06 -5.12 -20.76
CA ILE A 333 7.51 -5.32 -20.65
C ILE A 333 7.83 -6.82 -20.78
N PRO A 334 9.07 -7.19 -21.11
CA PRO A 334 9.45 -8.60 -21.19
C PRO A 334 9.09 -9.36 -19.91
N SER A 335 8.41 -10.51 -20.07
CA SER A 335 7.84 -11.26 -18.93
C SER A 335 8.87 -11.67 -17.86
N HIS A 336 10.12 -11.91 -18.25
CA HIS A 336 11.20 -12.26 -17.32
C HIS A 336 11.64 -11.09 -16.43
N TYR A 337 11.30 -9.83 -16.75
CA TYR A 337 11.57 -8.67 -15.88
C TYR A 337 10.73 -8.71 -14.61
N TYR A 338 9.49 -9.22 -14.69
CA TYR A 338 8.59 -9.30 -13.54
C TYR A 338 9.14 -10.14 -12.37
N ALA A 339 10.08 -11.05 -12.64
CA ALA A 339 10.75 -11.81 -11.58
C ALA A 339 11.60 -10.92 -10.63
N PHE A 340 11.94 -9.70 -11.04
CA PHE A 340 12.81 -8.78 -10.31
C PHE A 340 12.11 -7.48 -9.92
N ILE A 341 10.89 -7.27 -10.41
CA ILE A 341 10.07 -6.09 -10.09
C ILE A 341 9.23 -6.44 -8.88
N LYS A 342 9.32 -5.60 -7.85
CA LYS A 342 8.46 -5.68 -6.67
C LYS A 342 7.19 -4.89 -6.90
N ASP A 343 6.09 -5.39 -6.38
CA ASP A 343 4.85 -4.61 -6.29
C ASP A 343 5.00 -3.52 -5.20
N VAL A 344 4.26 -2.42 -5.32
CA VAL A 344 4.35 -1.28 -4.40
C VAL A 344 4.07 -1.69 -2.94
N GLU A 345 3.22 -2.69 -2.71
CA GLU A 345 2.94 -3.21 -1.38
C GLU A 345 4.16 -3.90 -0.72
N GLU A 346 5.13 -4.37 -1.51
CA GLU A 346 6.37 -4.97 -1.04
C GLU A 346 7.49 -3.96 -0.78
N PHE A 347 7.21 -2.66 -1.02
CA PHE A 347 8.20 -1.60 -0.85
C PHE A 347 8.56 -1.41 0.63
N GLU A 348 9.86 -1.38 0.90
CA GLU A 348 10.43 -1.05 2.21
C GLU A 348 11.25 0.23 2.10
N GLU A 349 11.27 1.07 3.15
CA GLU A 349 12.02 2.33 3.15
C GLU A 349 13.53 2.16 3.10
N LYS A 350 14.04 0.94 3.31
CA LYS A 350 15.47 0.60 3.24
C LYS A 350 15.71 -0.49 2.23
N GLY A 351 16.83 -0.39 1.52
CA GLY A 351 17.25 -1.37 0.52
C GLY A 351 17.07 -0.87 -0.91
N SER A 352 17.36 -1.75 -1.86
CA SER A 352 17.24 -1.47 -3.30
C SER A 352 16.09 -2.24 -3.90
N PHE A 353 15.23 -1.54 -4.66
CA PHE A 353 14.02 -2.11 -5.23
C PHE A 353 13.84 -1.64 -6.67
N ILE A 354 13.26 -2.51 -7.49
CA ILE A 354 12.79 -2.16 -8.83
C ILE A 354 11.27 -2.18 -8.79
N LEU A 355 10.64 -1.07 -9.13
CA LEU A 355 9.20 -0.92 -9.21
C LEU A 355 8.79 -0.63 -10.65
N LEU A 356 7.61 -1.08 -11.04
CA LEU A 356 6.94 -0.68 -12.28
C LEU A 356 5.60 -0.05 -11.90
N GLY A 357 5.48 1.24 -12.09
CA GLY A 357 4.26 1.94 -11.71
C GLY A 357 4.05 3.25 -12.43
N MET A 358 2.82 3.73 -12.40
CA MET A 358 2.44 5.01 -12.94
C MET A 358 2.68 6.12 -11.91
N VAL A 359 3.17 7.25 -12.36
CA VAL A 359 3.31 8.44 -11.51
C VAL A 359 1.95 9.09 -11.30
N LYS A 360 1.43 9.00 -10.08
CA LYS A 360 0.14 9.57 -9.67
C LYS A 360 0.25 11.07 -9.42
N THR A 361 1.20 11.48 -8.59
CA THR A 361 1.45 12.90 -8.25
C THR A 361 2.93 13.19 -8.07
N ILE A 362 3.30 14.45 -8.26
CA ILE A 362 4.64 14.96 -7.97
C ILE A 362 4.49 16.20 -7.10
N LYS A 363 4.92 16.10 -5.84
CA LYS A 363 5.02 17.24 -4.92
C LYS A 363 6.44 17.77 -4.94
N ARG A 364 6.63 19.03 -5.36
CA ARG A 364 7.95 19.65 -5.48
C ARG A 364 8.20 20.57 -4.29
N GLY A 365 9.37 20.46 -3.67
CA GLY A 365 9.92 21.34 -2.67
C GLY A 365 11.24 21.96 -3.12
N THR A 366 11.90 22.72 -2.27
CA THR A 366 13.19 23.33 -2.59
C THR A 366 14.29 22.27 -2.53
N GLY A 367 14.79 21.84 -3.71
CA GLY A 367 15.86 20.84 -3.83
C GLY A 367 15.43 19.38 -3.61
N TRP A 368 14.14 19.09 -3.67
CA TRP A 368 13.61 17.73 -3.62
C TRP A 368 12.23 17.65 -4.29
N SER A 369 11.89 16.47 -4.75
CA SER A 369 10.54 16.12 -5.17
C SER A 369 10.09 14.86 -4.46
N ARG A 370 8.80 14.70 -4.19
CA ARG A 370 8.20 13.45 -3.76
C ARG A 370 7.28 12.96 -4.86
N VAL A 371 7.65 11.85 -5.45
CA VAL A 371 6.93 11.20 -6.55
C VAL A 371 6.07 10.09 -5.96
N GLU A 372 4.78 10.14 -6.15
CA GLU A 372 3.86 9.08 -5.77
C GLU A 372 3.70 8.11 -6.93
N ILE A 373 4.20 6.88 -6.75
CA ILE A 373 4.14 5.79 -7.74
C ILE A 373 3.00 4.87 -7.36
N LEU A 374 2.20 4.52 -8.34
CA LEU A 374 0.99 3.72 -8.23
C LEU A 374 1.12 2.49 -9.13
N ASP A 375 0.83 1.31 -8.58
CA ASP A 375 0.63 0.08 -9.35
C ASP A 375 -0.72 -0.59 -9.02
N LYS A 376 -0.89 -1.84 -9.41
CA LYS A 376 -2.11 -2.64 -9.14
C LYS A 376 -2.33 -2.94 -7.65
N THR A 377 -1.33 -2.79 -6.79
CA THR A 377 -1.36 -3.17 -5.37
C THR A 377 -1.51 -1.96 -4.44
N GLY A 378 -1.18 -0.76 -4.91
CA GLY A 378 -1.31 0.45 -4.10
C GLY A 378 -0.46 1.61 -4.61
N SER A 379 -0.17 2.57 -3.72
CA SER A 379 0.72 3.69 -4.02
C SER A 379 1.79 3.89 -2.94
N VAL A 380 2.98 4.35 -3.36
CA VAL A 380 4.10 4.69 -2.49
C VAL A 380 4.71 6.03 -2.89
N GLY A 381 5.06 6.85 -1.90
CA GLY A 381 5.73 8.14 -2.13
C GLY A 381 7.24 8.02 -1.97
N ILE A 382 7.99 8.22 -3.04
CA ILE A 382 9.46 8.09 -3.10
C ILE A 382 10.08 9.46 -3.38
N PHE A 383 11.24 9.74 -2.79
CA PHE A 383 11.94 11.00 -2.99
C PHE A 383 12.77 10.96 -4.27
N ASP A 384 12.69 12.05 -5.05
CA ASP A 384 13.51 12.33 -6.20
C ASP A 384 14.35 13.58 -5.90
N GLU A 385 15.65 13.40 -5.68
CA GLU A 385 16.58 14.49 -5.35
C GLU A 385 17.25 15.11 -6.59
N GLU A 386 17.16 14.44 -7.74
CA GLU A 386 17.85 14.84 -8.98
C GLU A 386 16.96 15.56 -9.97
N ALA A 387 15.69 15.82 -9.62
CA ALA A 387 14.69 16.40 -10.54
C ALA A 387 14.69 15.69 -11.90
N THR A 388 14.62 14.34 -11.87
CA THR A 388 14.46 13.52 -13.07
C THR A 388 13.24 14.04 -13.85
N THR A 389 13.27 13.94 -15.16
CA THR A 389 12.14 14.33 -16.04
C THR A 389 11.01 13.30 -15.93
N ILE A 390 10.42 13.20 -14.73
CA ILE A 390 9.29 12.32 -14.46
C ILE A 390 8.01 13.11 -14.68
N GLU A 391 7.04 12.51 -15.36
CA GLU A 391 5.76 13.11 -15.72
C GLU A 391 4.61 12.38 -15.04
N THR A 392 3.63 13.13 -14.56
CA THR A 392 2.40 12.57 -13.98
C THR A 392 1.58 11.87 -15.06
N GLY A 393 1.03 10.71 -14.73
CA GLY A 393 0.20 9.89 -15.64
C GLY A 393 0.98 8.93 -16.52
N ARG A 394 2.32 9.03 -16.55
CA ARG A 394 3.18 8.12 -17.32
C ARG A 394 3.72 7.00 -16.42
N THR A 395 3.88 5.80 -16.97
CA THR A 395 4.42 4.64 -16.23
C THR A 395 5.93 4.53 -16.42
N TYR A 396 6.62 4.20 -15.34
CA TYR A 396 8.08 4.09 -15.30
C TYR A 396 8.52 2.77 -14.67
N LEU A 397 9.63 2.24 -15.18
CA LEU A 397 10.47 1.30 -14.46
C LEU A 397 11.40 2.12 -13.57
N VAL A 398 11.28 1.97 -12.26
CA VAL A 398 11.96 2.81 -11.28
C VAL A 398 12.90 1.96 -10.43
N LEU A 399 14.17 2.33 -10.40
CA LEU A 399 15.16 1.82 -9.44
C LEU A 399 15.19 2.74 -8.24
N CYS A 400 14.97 2.18 -7.06
CA CYS A 400 14.98 2.89 -5.79
C CYS A 400 16.08 2.37 -4.87
N ASN A 401 16.73 3.27 -4.15
CA ASN A 401 17.62 2.96 -3.02
C ASN A 401 17.16 3.78 -1.80
N ASP A 402 16.92 3.13 -0.67
CA ASP A 402 16.58 3.78 0.60
C ASP A 402 15.54 4.90 0.45
N ASN A 403 14.40 4.59 -0.13
CA ASN A 403 13.30 5.52 -0.40
C ASN A 403 13.67 6.71 -1.31
N ARG A 404 14.62 6.52 -2.23
CA ARG A 404 15.05 7.53 -3.22
C ARG A 404 15.07 6.95 -4.62
N ILE A 405 14.62 7.72 -5.58
CA ILE A 405 14.73 7.36 -7.00
C ILE A 405 16.18 7.50 -7.44
N VAL A 406 16.74 6.43 -7.97
CA VAL A 406 18.10 6.39 -8.53
C VAL A 406 18.05 6.45 -10.04
N SER A 407 17.05 5.80 -10.65
CA SER A 407 16.82 5.81 -12.08
C SER A 407 15.33 5.60 -12.36
N ALA A 408 14.80 6.33 -13.33
CA ALA A 408 13.43 6.15 -13.81
C ALA A 408 13.44 6.12 -15.34
N ILE A 409 12.92 5.05 -15.91
CA ILE A 409 12.89 4.81 -17.36
C ILE A 409 11.43 4.70 -17.76
N PRO A 410 10.95 5.55 -18.69
CA PRO A 410 9.59 5.40 -19.18
C PRO A 410 9.36 3.99 -19.72
N ALA A 411 8.25 3.39 -19.35
CA ALA A 411 7.98 2.00 -19.67
C ALA A 411 7.84 1.74 -21.18
N ASP A 412 7.36 2.73 -21.92
CA ASP A 412 7.28 2.74 -23.37
C ASP A 412 8.65 2.85 -24.07
N GLU A 413 9.68 3.35 -23.35
CA GLU A 413 11.05 3.47 -23.84
C GLU A 413 11.98 2.31 -23.45
N ILE A 414 11.51 1.35 -22.65
CA ILE A 414 12.34 0.21 -22.20
C ILE A 414 12.89 -0.59 -23.39
N LYS A 415 12.07 -0.78 -24.42
CA LYS A 415 12.50 -1.48 -25.63
C LYS A 415 13.51 -0.63 -26.42
N GLY A 416 14.76 -1.10 -26.45
CA GLY A 416 15.87 -0.40 -27.11
C GLY A 416 16.66 0.53 -26.20
N SER A 417 16.32 0.62 -24.92
CA SER A 417 17.08 1.39 -23.94
C SER A 417 18.48 0.81 -23.72
N THR A 418 19.48 1.69 -23.66
CA THR A 418 20.86 1.35 -23.32
C THR A 418 21.15 1.48 -21.82
N ASN A 419 20.14 1.83 -21.01
CA ASN A 419 20.27 1.98 -19.56
C ASN A 419 20.78 0.69 -18.91
N ALA A 420 21.72 0.81 -17.97
CA ALA A 420 22.36 -0.32 -17.31
C ALA A 420 21.35 -1.25 -16.61
N LEU A 421 20.30 -0.71 -15.98
CA LEU A 421 19.24 -1.49 -15.34
C LEU A 421 18.49 -2.33 -16.38
N VAL A 422 18.10 -1.75 -17.53
CA VAL A 422 17.39 -2.47 -18.58
C VAL A 422 18.27 -3.55 -19.21
N ARG A 423 19.54 -3.23 -19.43
CA ARG A 423 20.52 -4.23 -19.90
C ARG A 423 20.67 -5.39 -18.94
N PHE A 424 20.80 -5.11 -17.63
CA PHE A 424 20.89 -6.13 -16.59
C PHE A 424 19.65 -7.04 -16.57
N LEU A 425 18.46 -6.49 -16.63
CA LEU A 425 17.20 -7.25 -16.67
C LEU A 425 17.07 -8.10 -17.94
N SER A 426 17.68 -7.67 -19.03
CA SER A 426 17.62 -8.36 -20.34
C SER A 426 18.53 -9.58 -20.45
N TYR A 427 19.52 -9.73 -19.58
CA TYR A 427 20.44 -10.86 -19.65
C TYR A 427 19.76 -12.18 -19.33
N LYS A 428 19.82 -13.15 -20.26
CA LYS A 428 19.41 -14.54 -20.00
C LYS A 428 20.43 -15.26 -19.13
N GLN A 429 21.72 -15.05 -19.43
CA GLN A 429 22.86 -15.49 -18.62
C GLN A 429 23.64 -14.25 -18.22
N LEU A 430 24.04 -14.16 -16.95
CA LEU A 430 24.79 -13.02 -16.46
C LEU A 430 26.20 -13.01 -17.03
N PRO A 431 26.71 -11.84 -17.47
CA PRO A 431 28.02 -11.73 -18.10
C PRO A 431 29.19 -11.62 -17.10
N PHE A 432 29.01 -12.05 -15.85
CA PHE A 432 29.97 -11.92 -14.76
C PHE A 432 29.92 -13.13 -13.82
N THR A 433 30.98 -13.32 -13.02
CA THR A 433 31.19 -14.43 -12.11
C THR A 433 30.74 -14.15 -10.69
N GLU A 434 30.72 -15.15 -9.79
CA GLU A 434 30.37 -15.00 -8.37
C GLU A 434 31.31 -14.04 -7.61
N GLU A 435 32.53 -13.82 -8.12
CA GLU A 435 33.49 -12.88 -7.52
C GLU A 435 33.29 -11.42 -7.98
N GLU A 436 32.41 -11.19 -8.93
CA GLU A 436 32.15 -9.88 -9.53
C GLU A 436 30.73 -9.43 -9.22
N MET A 437 30.52 -8.11 -9.25
CA MET A 437 29.18 -7.53 -9.17
C MET A 437 28.97 -6.57 -10.34
N PHE A 438 27.75 -6.57 -10.87
CA PHE A 438 27.37 -5.72 -11.98
C PHE A 438 26.93 -4.33 -11.49
N VAL A 439 27.45 -3.29 -12.10
CA VAL A 439 27.12 -1.90 -11.77
C VAL A 439 25.80 -1.51 -12.45
N VAL A 440 24.73 -1.49 -11.69
CA VAL A 440 23.38 -1.09 -12.17
C VAL A 440 23.28 0.44 -12.19
N SER A 441 23.84 1.13 -11.20
CA SER A 441 23.85 2.60 -11.14
C SER A 441 25.00 3.13 -10.31
N PHE A 442 25.61 4.25 -10.75
CA PHE A 442 26.63 5.00 -10.02
C PHE A 442 26.28 6.49 -10.04
N LYS A 443 25.81 7.03 -8.92
CA LYS A 443 25.29 8.39 -8.79
C LYS A 443 26.20 9.24 -7.89
N PRO A 444 27.06 10.11 -8.48
CA PRO A 444 27.83 11.09 -7.72
C PRO A 444 26.93 12.14 -7.05
N ARG A 445 27.29 12.56 -5.85
CA ARG A 445 26.63 13.64 -5.12
C ARG A 445 27.61 14.49 -4.34
N ILE A 446 27.23 15.72 -4.04
CA ILE A 446 28.01 16.63 -3.20
C ILE A 446 27.29 16.78 -1.85
N THR A 447 28.01 16.56 -0.75
CA THR A 447 27.48 16.74 0.60
C THR A 447 27.25 18.23 0.91
N LYS A 448 26.45 18.53 1.94
CA LYS A 448 26.29 19.90 2.45
C LYS A 448 27.61 20.59 2.84
N THR A 449 28.65 19.81 3.11
CA THR A 449 29.99 20.28 3.43
C THR A 449 30.92 20.38 2.20
N GLY A 450 30.39 20.24 0.98
CA GLY A 450 31.14 20.33 -0.28
C GLY A 450 31.97 19.09 -0.63
N LYS A 451 31.91 18.00 0.14
CA LYS A 451 32.64 16.77 -0.15
C LYS A 451 31.93 15.93 -1.20
N LYS A 452 32.67 15.35 -2.15
CA LYS A 452 32.14 14.44 -3.17
C LYS A 452 31.97 13.04 -2.61
N MET A 453 30.81 12.44 -2.87
CA MET A 453 30.40 11.07 -2.52
C MET A 453 29.65 10.46 -3.70
N ALA A 454 29.33 9.17 -3.63
CA ALA A 454 28.39 8.56 -4.56
C ALA A 454 27.50 7.52 -3.86
N SER A 455 26.34 7.26 -4.49
CA SER A 455 25.53 6.10 -4.25
C SER A 455 25.78 5.11 -5.38
N LEU A 456 26.10 3.85 -5.04
CA LEU A 456 26.42 2.79 -5.99
C LEU A 456 25.42 1.66 -5.79
N THR A 457 24.74 1.24 -6.87
CA THR A 457 23.86 0.07 -6.85
C THR A 457 24.51 -1.04 -7.63
N LEU A 458 24.73 -2.16 -6.96
CA LEU A 458 25.34 -3.35 -7.53
C LEU A 458 24.35 -4.49 -7.55
N ALA A 459 24.46 -5.39 -8.54
CA ALA A 459 23.75 -6.65 -8.59
C ALA A 459 24.72 -7.82 -8.55
N ASP A 460 24.40 -8.84 -7.74
CA ASP A 460 25.15 -10.09 -7.67
C ASP A 460 24.61 -11.16 -8.64
N THR A 461 25.19 -12.35 -8.62
CA THR A 461 24.78 -13.48 -9.49
C THR A 461 23.41 -14.06 -9.13
N SER A 462 22.92 -13.82 -7.92
CA SER A 462 21.53 -14.13 -7.52
C SER A 462 20.54 -13.08 -8.00
N ARG A 463 21.04 -11.98 -8.60
CA ARG A 463 20.32 -10.78 -9.03
C ARG A 463 19.76 -9.96 -7.88
N ASP A 464 20.28 -10.14 -6.67
CA ASP A 464 19.98 -9.27 -5.55
C ASP A 464 20.67 -7.92 -5.71
N LEU A 465 19.96 -6.84 -5.36
CA LEU A 465 20.45 -5.49 -5.47
C LEU A 465 21.02 -5.03 -4.12
N HIS A 466 22.22 -4.45 -4.18
CA HIS A 466 22.96 -3.97 -3.02
C HIS A 466 23.23 -2.46 -3.14
N SER A 467 22.80 -1.69 -2.13
CA SER A 467 23.10 -0.25 -2.05
C SER A 467 24.39 -0.01 -1.27
N ILE A 468 25.37 0.62 -1.91
CA ILE A 468 26.69 0.87 -1.36
C ILE A 468 26.95 2.37 -1.32
N THR A 469 27.44 2.88 -0.19
CA THR A 469 27.88 4.26 -0.07
C THR A 469 29.36 4.40 -0.42
N VAL A 470 29.68 5.28 -1.37
CA VAL A 470 31.05 5.63 -1.75
C VAL A 470 31.43 6.92 -1.06
N PHE A 471 32.24 6.83 0.00
CA PHE A 471 32.69 7.99 0.77
C PHE A 471 33.79 8.79 0.03
N PRO A 472 34.06 10.03 0.46
CA PRO A 472 35.08 10.90 -0.19
C PRO A 472 36.46 10.25 -0.32
N THR A 473 36.82 9.37 0.59
CA THR A 473 38.12 8.65 0.59
C THR A 473 38.27 7.71 -0.60
N SER A 474 37.20 7.05 -1.01
CA SER A 474 37.17 6.09 -2.13
C SER A 474 36.59 6.71 -3.41
N PHE A 475 36.01 7.93 -3.31
CA PHE A 475 35.27 8.53 -4.42
C PHE A 475 36.12 8.78 -5.67
N ALA A 476 37.33 9.31 -5.51
CA ALA A 476 38.19 9.65 -6.66
C ALA A 476 38.52 8.41 -7.51
N LYS A 477 38.88 7.30 -6.85
CA LYS A 477 39.18 6.03 -7.52
C LYS A 477 37.90 5.44 -8.15
N ALA A 478 36.82 5.40 -7.41
CA ALA A 478 35.51 4.90 -7.92
C ALA A 478 35.05 5.69 -9.16
N TYR A 479 35.12 7.02 -9.10
CA TYR A 479 34.67 7.88 -10.20
C TYR A 479 35.50 7.72 -11.50
N MET A 480 36.79 7.37 -11.37
CA MET A 480 37.65 7.15 -12.54
C MET A 480 37.49 5.77 -13.18
N HIS A 481 37.06 4.78 -12.43
CA HIS A 481 37.12 3.38 -12.89
C HIS A 481 35.75 2.69 -12.99
N ILE A 482 34.73 3.16 -12.25
CA ILE A 482 33.41 2.53 -12.26
C ILE A 482 32.55 3.10 -13.39
N GLU A 483 32.09 2.22 -14.26
CA GLU A 483 31.14 2.53 -15.33
C GLU A 483 29.84 1.71 -15.14
N GLU A 484 28.71 2.37 -15.28
CA GLU A 484 27.40 1.68 -15.28
C GLU A 484 27.32 0.66 -16.43
N GLY A 485 26.77 -0.51 -16.15
CA GLY A 485 26.61 -1.59 -17.11
C GLY A 485 27.86 -2.47 -17.31
N LYS A 486 28.89 -2.31 -16.46
CA LYS A 486 30.06 -3.19 -16.39
C LYS A 486 30.13 -3.93 -15.06
N SER A 487 30.94 -4.97 -14.99
CA SER A 487 31.16 -5.78 -13.78
C SER A 487 32.58 -5.61 -13.28
N TYR A 488 32.73 -5.63 -11.95
CA TYR A 488 34.01 -5.48 -11.28
C TYR A 488 34.04 -6.31 -10.00
N LYS A 489 35.28 -6.61 -9.51
CA LYS A 489 35.46 -7.10 -8.15
C LYS A 489 35.57 -5.91 -7.20
N PHE A 490 34.86 -5.99 -6.09
CA PHE A 490 34.78 -4.92 -5.09
C PHE A 490 35.23 -5.39 -3.71
N ASN A 491 35.88 -4.51 -2.96
CA ASN A 491 36.14 -4.68 -1.54
C ASN A 491 35.25 -3.72 -0.75
N PHE A 492 34.57 -4.26 0.26
CA PHE A 492 33.62 -3.52 1.08
C PHE A 492 34.06 -3.45 2.54
N GLY A 493 33.80 -2.30 3.17
CA GLY A 493 33.89 -2.11 4.60
C GLY A 493 32.51 -1.82 5.20
N LYS A 494 32.49 -1.67 6.52
CA LYS A 494 31.28 -1.23 7.26
C LYS A 494 31.62 -0.08 8.18
N THR A 495 30.76 0.92 8.22
CA THR A 495 30.81 1.98 9.22
C THR A 495 30.33 1.48 10.59
N LYS A 496 30.53 2.28 11.64
CA LYS A 496 30.10 1.93 13.01
C LYS A 496 28.58 1.73 13.17
N ASP A 497 27.81 2.37 12.31
CA ASP A 497 26.33 2.24 12.23
C ASP A 497 25.86 1.10 11.31
N GLY A 498 26.82 0.32 10.75
CA GLY A 498 26.53 -0.85 9.92
C GLY A 498 26.34 -0.55 8.43
N THR A 499 26.45 0.70 7.98
CA THR A 499 26.37 1.06 6.56
C THR A 499 27.49 0.42 5.77
N VAL A 500 27.15 -0.31 4.68
CA VAL A 500 28.16 -0.90 3.78
C VAL A 500 28.79 0.19 2.91
N THR A 501 30.10 0.17 2.82
CA THR A 501 30.89 1.19 2.11
C THR A 501 31.86 0.56 1.12
N LEU A 502 32.15 1.28 0.04
CA LEU A 502 33.18 0.88 -0.90
C LEU A 502 34.55 1.24 -0.32
N GLU A 503 35.42 0.24 -0.16
CA GLU A 503 36.82 0.44 0.17
C GLU A 503 37.69 0.48 -1.09
N ASP A 504 37.53 -0.47 -1.99
CA ASP A 504 38.27 -0.57 -3.22
C ASP A 504 37.50 -1.19 -4.39
N VAL A 505 37.97 -0.95 -5.62
CA VAL A 505 37.49 -1.56 -6.86
C VAL A 505 38.69 -2.07 -7.64
N HIS A 506 38.62 -3.34 -8.07
CA HIS A 506 39.66 -3.97 -8.90
C HIS A 506 39.25 -3.83 -10.36
N VAL A 507 40.09 -3.10 -11.10
CA VAL A 507 39.96 -2.96 -12.56
C VAL A 507 40.85 -4.02 -13.17
N SER A 508 40.23 -5.01 -13.84
CA SER A 508 40.92 -6.05 -14.60
C SER A 508 41.54 -5.52 -15.88
#